data_092d3529f358e844800321e48040a0c7
#
_entry.id   092d3529f358e844800321e48040a0c7
#
_cell.length_a   1.000
_cell.length_b   1.000
_cell.length_c   1.000
_cell.angle_alpha   90.00
_cell.angle_beta   90.00
_cell.angle_gamma   90.00
#
_symmetry.space_group_name_H-M   'P 1'
#
loop_
_entity.id
_entity.type
_entity.pdbx_description
1 polymer ?
#
loop_
_entity_poly.entity_id
_entity_poly.type
_entity_poly.pdbx_seq_one_letter_code
_entity_poly.pdbx_strand_id
1 'polypeptide(L)'
;MANLVAPNVQQQAVSVTRKMSASLPGLRDIAAQRGLKVHHLGAGYPHPEVTDPRGFLRHQQAYFDHLREREGLNDPDVLPEYLREAYSYTDTLGPISARQTFANVYGRDWDLTLDAEKLIPTVGASGGINLICSMFEHPGKPVAYITDAPTYAGFTARVALCQHATIFSVEMDGEGPLPDGMRAQVRAARERG
;
A
#
# COMPACT_ATOMS: atom_id res chain seq x y z
N MET A 1 -28.68 15.89 16.90
CA MET A 1 -28.48 14.75 15.97
C MET A 1 -27.52 13.78 16.63
N ALA A 2 -27.86 12.51 16.73
CA ALA A 2 -26.93 11.49 17.24
C ALA A 2 -25.71 11.44 16.30
N ASN A 3 -24.51 11.39 16.89
CA ASN A 3 -23.28 11.23 16.10
C ASN A 3 -23.22 9.78 15.56
N LEU A 4 -23.37 9.63 14.26
CA LEU A 4 -23.42 8.32 13.58
C LEU A 4 -21.99 7.74 13.32
N VAL A 5 -20.95 8.51 13.63
CA VAL A 5 -19.57 8.05 13.45
C VAL A 5 -19.15 7.18 14.64
N ALA A 6 -18.56 6.03 14.37
CA ALA A 6 -18.11 5.10 15.41
C ALA A 6 -17.07 5.77 16.36
N PRO A 7 -17.12 5.50 17.69
CA PRO A 7 -16.26 6.17 18.66
C PRO A 7 -14.76 6.06 18.38
N ASN A 8 -14.29 4.92 17.93
CA ASN A 8 -12.88 4.69 17.55
C ASN A 8 -12.43 5.57 16.38
N VAL A 9 -13.34 5.87 15.44
CA VAL A 9 -13.06 6.78 14.31
C VAL A 9 -13.05 8.24 14.78
N GLN A 10 -13.95 8.61 15.70
CA GLN A 10 -14.01 9.96 16.26
C GLN A 10 -12.74 10.31 17.06
N GLN A 11 -12.15 9.33 17.73
CA GLN A 11 -10.96 9.51 18.57
C GLN A 11 -9.65 9.43 17.77
N GLN A 12 -9.72 9.11 16.48
CA GLN A 12 -8.51 8.96 15.67
C GLN A 12 -7.81 10.31 15.48
N ALA A 13 -6.54 10.37 15.87
CA ALA A 13 -5.71 11.54 15.61
C ALA A 13 -5.44 11.71 14.11
N VAL A 14 -5.48 12.94 13.63
CA VAL A 14 -5.08 13.23 12.24
C VAL A 14 -3.60 12.93 12.07
N SER A 15 -3.26 12.18 11.02
CA SER A 15 -1.87 11.86 10.67
C SER A 15 -1.00 13.12 10.60
N VAL A 16 0.15 13.09 11.26
CA VAL A 16 1.13 14.19 11.26
C VAL A 16 1.57 14.53 9.83
N THR A 17 1.82 13.53 9.01
CA THR A 17 2.22 13.73 7.60
C THR A 17 1.13 14.43 6.79
N ARG A 18 -0.15 14.12 7.03
CA ARG A 18 -1.27 14.82 6.37
C ARG A 18 -1.41 16.26 6.86
N LYS A 19 -1.23 16.52 8.16
CA LYS A 19 -1.20 17.88 8.71
C LYS A 19 -0.08 18.70 8.09
N MET A 20 1.12 18.14 8.01
CA MET A 20 2.27 18.79 7.36
C MET A 20 1.98 19.07 5.88
N SER A 21 1.47 18.11 5.13
CA SER A 21 1.12 18.31 3.72
C SER A 21 0.05 19.38 3.53
N ALA A 22 -0.95 19.43 4.39
CA ALA A 22 -2.00 20.47 4.34
C ALA A 22 -1.50 21.88 4.66
N SER A 23 -0.43 22.02 5.46
CA SER A 23 0.18 23.32 5.77
C SER A 23 1.16 23.84 4.70
N LEU A 24 1.60 22.97 3.76
CA LEU A 24 2.60 23.33 2.75
C LEU A 24 2.25 24.54 1.88
N PRO A 25 1.00 24.73 1.37
CA PRO A 25 0.67 25.92 0.59
C PRO A 25 0.98 27.21 1.35
N GLY A 26 0.44 27.35 2.56
CA GLY A 26 0.69 28.53 3.38
C GLY A 26 2.15 28.74 3.75
N LEU A 27 2.90 27.67 4.01
CA LEU A 27 4.35 27.76 4.26
C LEU A 27 5.12 28.23 3.01
N ARG A 28 4.72 27.79 1.83
CA ARG A 28 5.32 28.25 0.56
C ARG A 28 5.06 29.72 0.31
N ASP A 29 3.86 30.21 0.60
CA ASP A 29 3.52 31.63 0.45
C ASP A 29 4.37 32.50 1.39
N ILE A 30 4.48 32.11 2.66
CA ILE A 30 5.32 32.80 3.65
C ILE A 30 6.80 32.77 3.24
N ALA A 31 7.27 31.66 2.77
CA ALA A 31 8.66 31.52 2.32
C ALA A 31 8.96 32.36 1.09
N ALA A 32 8.05 32.40 0.12
CA ALA A 32 8.16 33.21 -1.08
C ALA A 32 8.26 34.71 -0.76
N GLN A 33 7.46 35.20 0.19
CA GLN A 33 7.53 36.60 0.67
C GLN A 33 8.89 36.93 1.30
N ARG A 34 9.63 35.95 1.77
CA ARG A 34 10.95 36.10 2.41
C ARG A 34 12.11 35.72 1.49
N GLY A 35 11.87 35.43 0.22
CA GLY A 35 12.89 34.97 -0.72
C GLY A 35 13.45 33.57 -0.40
N LEU A 36 12.69 32.76 0.39
CA LEU A 36 13.11 31.42 0.80
C LEU A 36 12.40 30.33 -0.01
N LYS A 37 13.00 29.14 -0.05
CA LYS A 37 12.38 27.92 -0.62
C LYS A 37 12.00 26.96 0.49
N VAL A 38 10.83 26.30 0.33
CA VAL A 38 10.39 25.22 1.23
C VAL A 38 10.77 23.89 0.62
N HIS A 39 11.59 23.10 1.35
CA HIS A 39 11.90 21.73 1.03
C HIS A 39 11.06 20.80 1.88
N HIS A 40 10.16 20.05 1.23
CA HIS A 40 9.26 19.11 1.92
C HIS A 40 9.94 17.75 2.05
N LEU A 41 10.49 17.47 3.23
CA LEU A 41 11.14 16.20 3.56
C LEU A 41 10.24 15.23 4.34
N GLY A 42 8.95 15.58 4.52
CA GLY A 42 7.99 14.81 5.33
C GLY A 42 7.27 13.68 4.58
N ALA A 43 7.50 13.52 3.28
CA ALA A 43 6.96 12.42 2.49
C ALA A 43 7.90 12.09 1.32
N GLY A 44 8.11 10.80 1.08
CA GLY A 44 8.90 10.30 -0.04
C GLY A 44 8.07 10.24 -1.33
N TYR A 45 7.76 11.39 -1.92
CA TYR A 45 7.16 11.41 -3.25
C TYR A 45 8.21 11.11 -4.31
N PRO A 46 7.91 10.28 -5.31
CA PRO A 46 8.77 10.14 -6.48
C PRO A 46 9.02 11.50 -7.12
N HIS A 47 10.26 11.76 -7.51
CA HIS A 47 10.58 13.01 -8.21
C HIS A 47 9.82 13.05 -9.54
N PRO A 48 9.22 14.19 -9.95
CA PRO A 48 8.44 14.28 -11.17
C PRO A 48 9.20 13.86 -12.44
N GLU A 49 10.51 14.06 -12.49
CA GLU A 49 11.34 13.64 -13.61
C GLU A 49 11.55 12.12 -13.67
N VAL A 50 11.40 11.41 -12.54
CA VAL A 50 11.49 9.96 -12.48
C VAL A 50 10.13 9.32 -12.82
N THR A 51 9.05 10.02 -12.51
CA THR A 51 7.68 9.59 -12.83
C THR A 51 7.33 10.03 -14.25
N ASP A 52 7.84 9.30 -15.26
CA ASP A 52 7.56 9.62 -16.66
C ASP A 52 6.24 8.98 -17.14
N PRO A 53 5.15 9.77 -17.29
CA PRO A 53 3.88 9.24 -17.80
C PRO A 53 3.99 8.69 -19.22
N ARG A 54 4.99 9.13 -20.02
CA ARG A 54 5.25 8.59 -21.36
C ARG A 54 5.70 7.13 -21.29
N GLY A 55 6.33 6.71 -20.20
CA GLY A 55 6.65 5.31 -19.96
C GLY A 55 5.40 4.44 -19.96
N PHE A 56 4.36 4.87 -19.25
CA PHE A 56 3.08 4.18 -19.23
C PHE A 56 2.47 4.06 -20.64
N LEU A 57 2.45 5.15 -21.41
CA LEU A 57 1.94 5.13 -22.77
C LEU A 57 2.73 4.19 -23.70
N ARG A 58 4.06 4.13 -23.56
CA ARG A 58 4.89 3.17 -24.32
C ARG A 58 4.54 1.73 -23.97
N HIS A 59 4.36 1.41 -22.68
CA HIS A 59 3.96 0.07 -22.25
C HIS A 59 2.56 -0.30 -22.72
N GLN A 60 1.64 0.64 -22.69
CA GLN A 60 0.29 0.44 -23.24
C GLN A 60 0.33 0.17 -24.74
N GLN A 61 1.12 0.92 -25.50
CA GLN A 61 1.30 0.69 -26.93
C GLN A 61 1.94 -0.69 -27.20
N ALA A 62 2.99 -1.04 -26.44
CA ALA A 62 3.61 -2.36 -26.57
C ALA A 62 2.63 -3.51 -26.26
N TYR A 63 1.70 -3.30 -25.34
CA TYR A 63 0.65 -4.28 -25.05
C TYR A 63 -0.32 -4.41 -26.24
N PHE A 64 -0.71 -3.32 -26.87
CA PHE A 64 -1.55 -3.37 -28.08
C PHE A 64 -0.84 -4.07 -29.24
N ASP A 65 0.45 -3.80 -29.44
CA ASP A 65 1.25 -4.48 -30.44
C ASP A 65 1.35 -5.99 -30.16
N HIS A 66 1.53 -6.37 -28.89
CA HIS A 66 1.51 -7.76 -28.45
C HIS A 66 0.17 -8.46 -28.72
N LEU A 67 -0.97 -7.79 -28.48
CA LEU A 67 -2.29 -8.34 -28.81
C LEU A 67 -2.45 -8.57 -30.31
N ARG A 68 -1.97 -7.65 -31.14
CA ARG A 68 -1.99 -7.81 -32.61
C ARG A 68 -1.17 -9.02 -33.07
N GLU A 69 0.04 -9.14 -32.57
CA GLU A 69 0.97 -10.19 -32.97
C GLU A 69 0.57 -11.57 -32.45
N ARG A 70 0.23 -11.64 -31.16
CA ARG A 70 -0.05 -12.91 -30.49
C ARG A 70 -1.45 -13.42 -30.75
N GLU A 71 -2.44 -12.54 -30.68
CA GLU A 71 -3.85 -12.90 -30.78
C GLU A 71 -4.40 -12.76 -32.21
N GLY A 72 -3.60 -12.22 -33.12
CA GLY A 72 -4.03 -11.95 -34.50
C GLY A 72 -5.12 -10.89 -34.62
N LEU A 73 -5.24 -10.00 -33.60
CA LEU A 73 -6.27 -8.98 -33.57
C LEU A 73 -5.95 -7.83 -34.52
N ASN A 74 -6.95 -7.39 -35.27
CA ASN A 74 -6.85 -6.19 -36.07
C ASN A 74 -7.03 -4.92 -35.23
N ASP A 75 -6.61 -3.76 -35.72
CA ASP A 75 -6.67 -2.49 -34.98
C ASP A 75 -8.05 -2.16 -34.38
N PRO A 76 -9.18 -2.37 -35.05
CA PRO A 76 -10.51 -2.13 -34.49
C PRO A 76 -10.83 -3.05 -33.29
N ASP A 77 -10.18 -4.23 -33.20
CA ASP A 77 -10.49 -5.25 -32.20
C ASP A 77 -9.58 -5.14 -30.98
N VAL A 78 -8.36 -4.59 -31.12
CA VAL A 78 -7.36 -4.48 -30.06
C VAL A 78 -7.87 -3.66 -28.87
N LEU A 79 -8.45 -2.49 -29.13
CA LEU A 79 -8.97 -1.63 -28.06
C LEU A 79 -10.20 -2.21 -27.36
N PRO A 80 -11.19 -2.77 -28.06
CA PRO A 80 -12.29 -3.48 -27.42
C PRO A 80 -11.83 -4.65 -26.54
N GLU A 81 -10.84 -5.42 -26.97
CA GLU A 81 -10.30 -6.54 -26.18
C GLU A 81 -9.62 -6.04 -24.91
N TYR A 82 -8.77 -5.01 -25.02
CA TYR A 82 -8.15 -4.37 -23.86
C TYR A 82 -9.21 -3.82 -22.88
N LEU A 83 -10.23 -3.13 -23.39
CA LEU A 83 -11.31 -2.60 -22.55
C LEU A 83 -12.13 -3.71 -21.91
N ARG A 84 -12.33 -4.83 -22.58
CA ARG A 84 -13.04 -5.98 -22.03
C ARG A 84 -12.30 -6.52 -20.81
N GLU A 85 -11.00 -6.76 -20.88
CA GLU A 85 -10.20 -7.20 -19.73
C GLU A 85 -10.16 -6.13 -18.63
N ALA A 86 -9.91 -4.87 -18.97
CA ALA A 86 -9.68 -3.79 -18.01
C ALA A 86 -10.95 -3.33 -17.29
N TYR A 87 -12.11 -3.43 -17.94
CA TYR A 87 -13.38 -2.85 -17.44
C TYR A 87 -14.50 -3.89 -17.26
N SER A 88 -14.25 -5.16 -17.49
CA SER A 88 -15.21 -6.21 -17.22
C SER A 88 -15.28 -6.53 -15.74
N TYR A 89 -16.38 -7.13 -15.34
CA TYR A 89 -16.48 -7.76 -14.03
C TYR A 89 -15.49 -8.93 -13.99
N THR A 90 -14.65 -8.97 -12.97
CA THR A 90 -13.60 -9.96 -12.85
C THR A 90 -13.86 -10.91 -11.68
N ASP A 91 -13.03 -11.95 -11.56
CA ASP A 91 -12.92 -12.81 -10.41
C ASP A 91 -12.71 -12.00 -9.11
N THR A 92 -13.16 -12.54 -7.97
CA THR A 92 -13.03 -11.91 -6.64
C THR A 92 -11.59 -11.56 -6.28
N LEU A 93 -10.63 -12.36 -6.72
CA LEU A 93 -9.20 -12.13 -6.51
C LEU A 93 -8.56 -11.24 -7.59
N GLY A 94 -9.34 -10.75 -8.53
CA GLY A 94 -8.85 -10.05 -9.73
C GLY A 94 -8.46 -11.00 -10.86
N PRO A 95 -8.21 -10.48 -12.08
CA PRO A 95 -7.93 -11.30 -13.26
C PRO A 95 -6.73 -12.21 -13.05
N ILE A 96 -6.88 -13.51 -13.34
CA ILE A 96 -5.78 -14.47 -13.22
C ILE A 96 -4.61 -14.13 -14.13
N SER A 97 -4.87 -13.60 -15.32
CA SER A 97 -3.84 -13.13 -16.26
C SER A 97 -2.93 -12.07 -15.64
N ALA A 98 -3.50 -11.08 -14.95
CA ALA A 98 -2.75 -10.04 -14.25
C ALA A 98 -1.95 -10.61 -13.07
N ARG A 99 -2.55 -11.50 -12.28
CA ARG A 99 -1.88 -12.16 -11.14
C ARG A 99 -0.74 -13.05 -11.60
N GLN A 100 -0.92 -13.78 -12.71
CA GLN A 100 0.12 -14.61 -13.31
C GLN A 100 1.28 -13.77 -13.85
N THR A 101 0.98 -12.66 -14.53
CA THR A 101 2.00 -11.72 -15.01
C THR A 101 2.82 -11.17 -13.85
N PHE A 102 2.15 -10.73 -12.77
CA PHE A 102 2.83 -10.26 -11.56
C PHE A 102 3.71 -11.36 -10.95
N ALA A 103 3.18 -12.57 -10.79
CA ALA A 103 3.91 -13.71 -10.24
C ALA A 103 5.19 -13.99 -11.04
N ASN A 104 5.10 -13.98 -12.36
CA ASN A 104 6.22 -14.25 -13.26
C ASN A 104 7.28 -13.15 -13.19
N VAL A 105 6.88 -11.89 -13.28
CA VAL A 105 7.81 -10.74 -13.28
C VAL A 105 8.49 -10.59 -11.92
N TYR A 106 7.71 -10.54 -10.86
CA TYR A 106 8.23 -10.38 -9.51
C TYR A 106 9.06 -11.61 -9.06
N GLY A 107 8.58 -12.81 -9.40
CA GLY A 107 9.30 -14.04 -9.12
C GLY A 107 10.68 -14.11 -9.81
N ARG A 108 10.75 -13.68 -11.08
CA ARG A 108 12.02 -13.57 -11.81
C ARG A 108 12.96 -12.54 -11.18
N ASP A 109 12.43 -11.36 -10.84
CA ASP A 109 13.24 -10.24 -10.36
C ASP A 109 13.82 -10.49 -8.95
N TRP A 110 13.17 -11.35 -8.15
CA TRP A 110 13.54 -11.67 -6.77
C TRP A 110 13.91 -13.13 -6.53
N ASP A 111 14.04 -13.93 -7.60
CA ASP A 111 14.33 -15.38 -7.53
C ASP A 111 13.34 -16.12 -6.60
N LEU A 112 12.05 -15.84 -6.76
CA LEU A 112 10.97 -16.43 -5.97
C LEU A 112 10.00 -17.21 -6.85
N THR A 113 9.44 -18.29 -6.30
CA THR A 113 8.30 -18.98 -6.90
C THR A 113 7.01 -18.47 -6.26
N LEU A 114 6.18 -17.78 -7.02
CA LEU A 114 4.91 -17.23 -6.57
C LEU A 114 3.75 -17.98 -7.24
N ASP A 115 2.75 -18.33 -6.43
CA ASP A 115 1.52 -18.95 -6.88
C ASP A 115 0.48 -17.86 -7.16
N ALA A 116 0.12 -17.68 -8.42
CA ALA A 116 -0.85 -16.67 -8.85
C ALA A 116 -2.24 -16.84 -8.18
N GLU A 117 -2.61 -18.07 -7.81
CA GLU A 117 -3.88 -18.32 -7.11
C GLU A 117 -3.88 -17.80 -5.66
N LYS A 118 -2.72 -17.49 -5.11
CA LYS A 118 -2.55 -16.92 -3.76
C LYS A 118 -2.24 -15.44 -3.75
N LEU A 119 -2.28 -14.78 -4.91
CA LEU A 119 -2.04 -13.35 -5.03
C LEU A 119 -3.35 -12.57 -5.08
N ILE A 120 -3.40 -11.48 -4.34
CA ILE A 120 -4.53 -10.56 -4.32
C ILE A 120 -4.00 -9.15 -4.58
N PRO A 121 -4.30 -8.54 -5.73
CA PRO A 121 -4.02 -7.13 -5.96
C PRO A 121 -4.81 -6.26 -4.99
N THR A 122 -4.16 -5.27 -4.40
CA THR A 122 -4.80 -4.34 -3.48
C THR A 122 -4.59 -2.88 -3.92
N VAL A 123 -5.42 -1.98 -3.43
CA VAL A 123 -5.27 -0.53 -3.67
C VAL A 123 -4.11 -0.01 -2.83
N GLY A 124 -2.89 -0.22 -3.31
CA GLY A 124 -1.66 0.09 -2.62
C GLY A 124 -1.46 -0.72 -1.33
N ALA A 125 -0.35 -0.47 -0.63
CA ALA A 125 -0.04 -1.12 0.64
C ALA A 125 -1.11 -0.88 1.72
N SER A 126 -1.74 0.28 1.74
CA SER A 126 -2.81 0.59 2.69
C SER A 126 -4.04 -0.31 2.52
N GLY A 127 -4.37 -0.69 1.28
CA GLY A 127 -5.42 -1.68 1.00
C GLY A 127 -5.08 -3.06 1.58
N GLY A 128 -3.84 -3.51 1.37
CA GLY A 128 -3.34 -4.77 1.94
C GLY A 128 -3.33 -4.76 3.46
N ILE A 129 -2.81 -3.71 4.08
CA ILE A 129 -2.81 -3.54 5.54
C ILE A 129 -4.25 -3.59 6.10
N ASN A 130 -5.18 -2.89 5.47
CA ASN A 130 -6.58 -2.89 5.91
C ASN A 130 -7.20 -4.29 5.84
N LEU A 131 -6.94 -5.02 4.75
CA LEU A 131 -7.42 -6.39 4.58
C LEU A 131 -6.86 -7.31 5.67
N ILE A 132 -5.54 -7.31 5.88
CA ILE A 132 -4.87 -8.13 6.90
C ILE A 132 -5.41 -7.82 8.30
N CYS A 133 -5.49 -6.54 8.68
CA CYS A 133 -6.02 -6.16 9.98
C CYS A 133 -7.47 -6.65 10.17
N SER A 134 -8.30 -6.56 9.11
CA SER A 134 -9.68 -7.03 9.18
C SER A 134 -9.81 -8.56 9.28
N MET A 135 -8.89 -9.31 8.67
CA MET A 135 -8.87 -10.77 8.75
C MET A 135 -8.57 -11.30 10.15
N PHE A 136 -7.74 -10.59 10.91
CA PHE A 136 -7.31 -11.01 12.24
C PHE A 136 -8.06 -10.31 13.38
N GLU A 137 -8.93 -9.36 13.08
CA GLU A 137 -9.76 -8.70 14.09
C GLU A 137 -10.94 -9.59 14.47
N HIS A 138 -10.92 -10.12 15.70
CA HIS A 138 -12.01 -10.93 16.25
C HIS A 138 -12.65 -10.21 17.43
N PRO A 139 -14.01 -10.16 17.50
CA PRO A 139 -14.68 -9.59 18.67
C PRO A 139 -14.29 -10.30 19.97
N GLY A 140 -13.80 -9.52 20.94
CA GLY A 140 -13.44 -10.03 22.25
C GLY A 140 -12.16 -10.87 22.34
N LYS A 141 -11.37 -10.95 21.24
CA LYS A 141 -10.07 -11.63 21.27
C LYS A 141 -8.93 -10.63 21.04
N PRO A 142 -7.87 -10.63 21.87
CA PRO A 142 -6.73 -9.77 21.66
C PRO A 142 -5.94 -10.20 20.41
N VAL A 143 -5.42 -9.21 19.68
CA VAL A 143 -4.52 -9.40 18.54
C VAL A 143 -3.24 -8.63 18.77
N ALA A 144 -2.10 -9.29 18.65
CA ALA A 144 -0.79 -8.69 18.75
C ALA A 144 -0.21 -8.45 17.35
N TYR A 145 0.14 -7.21 17.05
CA TYR A 145 0.91 -6.84 15.87
C TYR A 145 2.35 -6.54 16.29
N ILE A 146 3.29 -7.27 15.74
CA ILE A 146 4.72 -7.04 15.97
C ILE A 146 5.27 -6.31 14.75
N THR A 147 5.90 -5.18 14.97
CA THR A 147 6.41 -4.31 13.90
C THR A 147 7.74 -3.68 14.29
N ASP A 148 8.44 -3.18 13.32
CA ASP A 148 9.63 -2.34 13.47
C ASP A 148 9.31 -1.00 14.15
N ALA A 149 10.34 -0.36 14.69
CA ALA A 149 10.26 1.00 15.20
C ALA A 149 11.50 1.80 14.77
N PRO A 150 11.34 2.85 13.93
CA PRO A 150 10.07 3.44 13.47
C PRO A 150 9.38 2.61 12.38
N THR A 151 8.04 2.63 12.34
CA THR A 151 7.23 1.95 11.32
C THR A 151 6.34 2.92 10.53
N TYR A 152 5.70 2.42 9.49
CA TYR A 152 4.80 3.21 8.65
C TYR A 152 3.56 3.68 9.41
N ALA A 153 3.37 5.00 9.45
CA ALA A 153 2.27 5.63 10.20
C ALA A 153 0.86 5.18 9.72
N GLY A 154 0.71 4.77 8.46
CA GLY A 154 -0.55 4.23 7.95
C GLY A 154 -0.92 2.87 8.55
N PHE A 155 0.08 2.05 8.90
CA PHE A 155 -0.13 0.80 9.63
C PHE A 155 -0.60 1.07 11.06
N THR A 156 0.12 1.89 11.82
CA THR A 156 -0.25 2.20 13.21
C THR A 156 -1.62 2.87 13.30
N ALA A 157 -1.95 3.75 12.36
CA ALA A 157 -3.26 4.38 12.28
C ALA A 157 -4.38 3.36 12.01
N ARG A 158 -4.15 2.33 11.19
CA ARG A 158 -5.14 1.27 10.96
C ARG A 158 -5.30 0.36 12.18
N VAL A 159 -4.20 -0.03 12.83
CA VAL A 159 -4.23 -0.87 14.03
C VAL A 159 -4.95 -0.15 15.18
N ALA A 160 -4.79 1.17 15.29
CA ALA A 160 -5.50 1.97 16.29
C ALA A 160 -7.04 1.95 16.15
N LEU A 161 -7.57 1.53 15.00
CA LEU A 161 -9.01 1.33 14.79
C LEU A 161 -9.49 -0.06 15.26
N CYS A 162 -8.59 -1.02 15.46
CA CYS A 162 -8.92 -2.35 15.95
C CYS A 162 -9.15 -2.29 17.47
N GLN A 163 -10.29 -2.83 17.93
CA GLN A 163 -10.71 -2.68 19.34
C GLN A 163 -9.81 -3.43 20.34
N HIS A 164 -9.23 -4.54 19.93
CA HIS A 164 -8.45 -5.43 20.81
C HIS A 164 -7.01 -5.63 20.33
N ALA A 165 -6.48 -4.71 19.53
CA ALA A 165 -5.14 -4.81 19.00
C ALA A 165 -4.11 -4.11 19.87
N THR A 166 -2.96 -4.74 20.01
CA THR A 166 -1.77 -4.17 20.67
C THR A 166 -0.59 -4.22 19.70
N ILE A 167 0.15 -3.12 19.61
CA ILE A 167 1.40 -3.06 18.82
C ILE A 167 2.58 -3.33 19.77
N PHE A 168 3.42 -4.27 19.36
CA PHE A 168 4.71 -4.57 19.97
C PHE A 168 5.81 -4.12 19.02
N SER A 169 6.62 -3.18 19.45
CA SER A 169 7.65 -2.57 18.60
C SER A 169 9.01 -3.22 18.82
N VAL A 170 9.72 -3.46 17.74
CA VAL A 170 11.08 -4.01 17.70
C VAL A 170 12.03 -2.93 17.23
N GLU A 171 13.13 -2.74 17.92
CA GLU A 171 14.20 -1.83 17.47
C GLU A 171 14.85 -2.35 16.18
N MET A 172 15.36 -1.42 15.39
CA MET A 172 16.06 -1.68 14.14
C MET A 172 17.50 -1.19 14.22
N ASP A 173 18.36 -1.84 13.48
CA ASP A 173 19.69 -1.34 13.11
C ASP A 173 19.75 -1.05 11.60
N GLY A 174 20.97 -0.95 11.04
CA GLY A 174 21.18 -0.71 9.61
C GLY A 174 20.74 -1.86 8.69
N GLU A 175 20.55 -3.06 9.23
CA GLU A 175 20.15 -4.27 8.51
C GLU A 175 18.64 -4.58 8.65
N GLY A 176 17.95 -3.93 9.59
CA GLY A 176 16.52 -4.10 9.82
C GLY A 176 16.13 -4.40 11.26
N PRO A 177 14.94 -4.99 11.50
CA PRO A 177 14.48 -5.33 12.83
C PRO A 177 15.39 -6.38 13.50
N LEU A 178 15.78 -6.12 14.75
CA LEU A 178 16.68 -7.01 15.51
C LEU A 178 16.01 -8.38 15.77
N PRO A 179 16.60 -9.51 15.33
CA PRO A 179 15.96 -10.83 15.48
C PRO A 179 15.66 -11.22 16.93
N ASP A 180 16.54 -10.88 17.86
CA ASP A 180 16.34 -11.18 19.30
C ASP A 180 15.25 -10.28 19.90
N GLY A 181 15.16 -9.02 19.46
CA GLY A 181 14.06 -8.13 19.77
C GLY A 181 12.73 -8.70 19.29
N MET A 182 12.69 -9.21 18.05
CA MET A 182 11.50 -9.86 17.50
C MET A 182 11.05 -11.06 18.35
N ARG A 183 12.00 -11.95 18.72
CA ARG A 183 11.71 -13.09 19.60
C ARG A 183 11.21 -12.66 20.99
N ALA A 184 11.77 -11.58 21.56
CA ALA A 184 11.32 -11.04 22.83
C ALA A 184 9.89 -10.51 22.76
N GLN A 185 9.54 -9.78 21.70
CA GLN A 185 8.19 -9.25 21.52
C GLN A 185 7.15 -10.36 21.26
N VAL A 186 7.53 -11.45 20.57
CA VAL A 186 6.66 -12.63 20.42
C VAL A 186 6.36 -13.25 21.80
N ARG A 187 7.36 -13.38 22.68
CA ARG A 187 7.14 -13.87 24.05
C ARG A 187 6.22 -12.94 24.83
N ALA A 188 6.51 -11.64 24.83
CA ALA A 188 5.72 -10.64 25.54
C ALA A 188 4.25 -10.60 25.04
N ALA A 189 4.03 -10.76 23.75
CA ALA A 189 2.69 -10.85 23.17
C ALA A 189 1.91 -12.07 23.67
N ARG A 190 2.58 -13.24 23.75
CA ARG A 190 1.98 -14.48 24.28
C ARG A 190 1.65 -14.41 25.76
N GLU A 191 2.43 -13.69 26.56
CA GLU A 191 2.19 -13.52 28.00
C GLU A 191 0.99 -12.59 28.28
N ARG A 192 0.66 -11.72 27.36
CA ARG A 192 -0.52 -10.84 27.48
C ARG A 192 -1.85 -11.50 27.10
N GLY A 193 -1.84 -12.68 26.51
CA GLY A 193 -3.02 -13.45 26.13
C GLY A 193 -3.51 -13.10 24.77
#